data_493a7cc50fd552e2086259d50f9a0bc8
#
_entry.id   493a7cc50fd552e2086259d50f9a0bc8
#
_cell.length_a   1.000
_cell.length_b   1.000
_cell.length_c   1.000
_cell.angle_alpha   90.00
_cell.angle_beta   90.00
_cell.angle_gamma   90.00
#
_symmetry.space_group_name_H-M   'P 1'
#
loop_
_entity.id
_entity.type
_entity.pdbx_description
1 polymer ?
#
loop_
_entity_poly.entity_id
_entity_poly.type
_entity_poly.pdbx_seq_one_letter_code
_entity_poly.pdbx_strand_id
1 'polypeptide(L)'
;MFRFSRFISLTLTIFLVTWLTTGCFGKDRHPVPESDLWLTYQGGSGPGNGKHVLLIAAEQEYRSEQALPMLAKVLSQHHGFDCTVLFSVNDQGQVDPTLPAPFKDKTKHHTIPGLKYMADADCVIWMSRFMKLPDDQKQHFDDYFDSGKPIIALRTANHGFMGSKKYLKGTKPVSLREMLGGSFMGHHGGWHRESTRGIIVQENKSHPILIGVDDIWGTSDVYRCHSDQAPFPEDCIALVLGQPLINLMHDAPANEKKAPLPIAWTKTWIGNRDLTSKIFHFTMGSAIDFENDGVRRLTINAVYWGLGMDDSIKKDRSIEITGEYKPLGSGFHYKELGVQPHKPIFYK
;
A
#
# COMPACT_ATOMS: atom_id res chain seq x y z
N MET A 1 -49.33 -1.77 82.76
CA MET A 1 -49.65 -2.20 81.41
C MET A 1 -48.89 -1.29 80.44
N PHE A 2 -47.63 -1.61 80.14
CA PHE A 2 -46.74 -0.76 79.33
C PHE A 2 -46.47 -1.48 77.98
N ARG A 3 -46.82 -0.81 76.86
CA ARG A 3 -46.54 -1.27 75.51
C ARG A 3 -45.18 -0.65 75.00
N PHE A 4 -44.20 -1.52 74.75
CA PHE A 4 -42.98 -1.13 74.09
C PHE A 4 -43.18 -1.15 72.57
N SER A 5 -42.97 0.01 71.93
CA SER A 5 -42.88 0.13 70.44
C SER A 5 -41.43 -0.07 70.01
N ARG A 6 -41.18 -1.06 69.18
CA ARG A 6 -39.86 -1.28 68.53
C ARG A 6 -39.77 -0.47 67.23
N PHE A 7 -38.86 0.48 67.17
CA PHE A 7 -38.44 1.12 65.93
C PHE A 7 -37.42 0.22 65.20
N ILE A 8 -37.75 -0.18 63.98
CA ILE A 8 -36.83 -0.85 63.11
C ILE A 8 -36.18 0.25 62.22
N SER A 9 -34.87 0.49 62.42
CA SER A 9 -34.06 1.37 61.56
C SER A 9 -33.60 0.58 60.34
N LEU A 10 -34.06 0.98 59.16
CA LEU A 10 -33.67 0.41 57.88
C LEU A 10 -32.47 1.20 57.33
N THR A 11 -31.28 0.65 57.50
CA THR A 11 -30.05 1.24 56.91
C THR A 11 -29.97 0.87 55.44
N LEU A 12 -30.17 1.87 54.57
CA LEU A 12 -30.05 1.73 53.12
C LEU A 12 -28.57 1.85 52.74
N THR A 13 -27.93 0.72 52.43
CA THR A 13 -26.55 0.71 51.93
C THR A 13 -26.59 0.95 50.43
N ILE A 14 -26.18 2.15 49.97
CA ILE A 14 -26.03 2.49 48.58
C ILE A 14 -24.68 1.93 48.12
N PHE A 15 -24.70 0.88 47.30
CA PHE A 15 -23.54 0.41 46.56
C PHE A 15 -23.28 1.36 45.36
N LEU A 16 -22.25 2.18 45.49
CA LEU A 16 -21.73 2.98 44.38
C LEU A 16 -20.92 2.05 43.44
N VAL A 17 -21.53 1.57 42.36
CA VAL A 17 -20.82 0.85 41.32
C VAL A 17 -20.07 1.88 40.48
N THR A 18 -18.79 2.09 40.76
CA THR A 18 -17.88 2.84 39.89
C THR A 18 -17.59 2.00 38.67
N TRP A 19 -18.17 2.38 37.53
CA TRP A 19 -17.75 1.89 36.23
C TRP A 19 -16.34 2.43 35.93
N LEU A 20 -15.32 1.60 36.14
CA LEU A 20 -14.01 1.82 35.59
C LEU A 20 -14.12 1.59 34.06
N THR A 21 -14.36 2.68 33.33
CA THR A 21 -14.10 2.68 31.88
C THR A 21 -12.60 2.52 31.70
N THR A 22 -12.16 1.30 31.43
CA THR A 22 -10.82 1.06 30.86
C THR A 22 -10.81 1.72 29.48
N GLY A 23 -10.52 3.01 29.45
CA GLY A 23 -10.14 3.68 28.22
C GLY A 23 -8.91 2.96 27.69
N CYS A 24 -9.02 2.31 26.54
CA CYS A 24 -7.84 2.00 25.74
C CYS A 24 -7.12 3.32 25.47
N PHE A 25 -6.10 3.61 26.25
CA PHE A 25 -5.15 4.67 25.93
C PHE A 25 -4.47 4.25 24.62
N GLY A 26 -5.00 4.76 23.50
CA GLY A 26 -4.28 4.77 22.26
C GLY A 26 -2.93 5.44 22.55
N LYS A 27 -1.84 4.79 22.14
CA LYS A 27 -0.51 5.38 22.18
C LYS A 27 -0.63 6.81 21.67
N ASP A 28 -0.24 7.83 22.46
CA ASP A 28 -0.18 9.21 22.01
C ASP A 28 0.72 9.25 20.76
N ARG A 29 0.09 9.25 19.60
CA ARG A 29 0.82 9.37 18.34
C ARG A 29 1.11 10.84 18.13
N HIS A 30 2.38 11.16 17.98
CA HIS A 30 2.73 12.43 17.44
C HIS A 30 2.32 12.47 15.96
N PRO A 31 1.40 13.35 15.55
CA PRO A 31 1.05 13.47 14.14
C PRO A 31 2.30 13.78 13.34
N VAL A 32 2.40 13.20 12.13
CA VAL A 32 3.48 13.57 11.22
C VAL A 32 3.35 15.06 10.92
N PRO A 33 4.39 15.89 11.20
CA PRO A 33 4.30 17.33 10.98
C PRO A 33 4.12 17.65 9.50
N GLU A 34 3.49 18.78 9.21
CA GLU A 34 3.44 19.32 7.85
C GLU A 34 4.85 19.64 7.34
N SER A 35 5.06 19.52 6.03
CA SER A 35 6.34 19.80 5.38
C SER A 35 6.15 20.12 3.90
N ASP A 36 7.10 20.85 3.33
CA ASP A 36 7.18 21.04 1.89
C ASP A 36 7.73 19.82 1.12
N LEU A 37 8.19 18.77 1.86
CA LEU A 37 8.85 17.60 1.30
C LEU A 37 7.96 16.36 1.24
N TRP A 38 6.76 16.40 1.85
CA TRP A 38 5.76 15.34 1.82
C TRP A 38 4.34 15.90 2.02
N LEU A 39 3.34 15.07 1.79
CA LEU A 39 1.95 15.45 2.00
C LEU A 39 1.38 14.74 3.23
N THR A 40 0.54 15.46 3.97
CA THR A 40 -0.27 14.91 5.06
C THR A 40 -1.75 15.12 4.77
N TYR A 41 -2.56 14.10 5.09
CA TYR A 41 -4.01 14.13 5.00
C TYR A 41 -4.56 13.65 6.34
N GLN A 42 -5.30 14.50 7.00
CA GLN A 42 -5.98 14.13 8.25
C GLN A 42 -7.20 13.26 7.93
N GLY A 43 -7.35 12.17 8.65
CA GLY A 43 -8.50 11.29 8.55
C GLY A 43 -9.78 11.96 9.06
N GLY A 44 -10.86 11.78 8.30
CA GLY A 44 -12.20 12.14 8.72
C GLY A 44 -12.83 11.09 9.63
N SER A 45 -14.16 11.05 9.64
CA SER A 45 -14.89 9.97 10.28
C SER A 45 -14.81 8.68 9.44
N GLY A 46 -14.58 7.55 10.08
CA GLY A 46 -14.53 6.26 9.39
C GLY A 46 -13.85 5.18 10.23
N PRO A 47 -13.86 3.93 9.77
CA PRO A 47 -13.25 2.81 10.51
C PRO A 47 -11.76 2.96 10.72
N GLY A 48 -11.08 3.69 9.84
CA GLY A 48 -9.64 3.96 9.91
C GLY A 48 -9.23 5.04 10.92
N ASN A 49 -10.20 5.66 11.61
CA ASN A 49 -9.89 6.71 12.58
C ASN A 49 -8.88 6.22 13.64
N GLY A 50 -7.86 7.04 13.90
CA GLY A 50 -6.76 6.68 14.79
C GLY A 50 -5.74 5.70 14.20
N LYS A 51 -5.82 5.38 12.90
CA LYS A 51 -4.83 4.58 12.17
C LYS A 51 -4.09 5.43 11.15
N HIS A 52 -2.78 5.21 11.02
CA HIS A 52 -1.91 5.94 10.09
C HIS A 52 -1.44 5.03 8.95
N VAL A 53 -1.72 5.42 7.73
CA VAL A 53 -1.22 4.80 6.51
C VAL A 53 -0.15 5.70 5.90
N LEU A 54 1.06 5.16 5.73
CA LEU A 54 2.16 5.87 5.07
C LEU A 54 2.32 5.33 3.66
N LEU A 55 2.33 6.23 2.66
CA LEU A 55 2.43 5.89 1.25
C LEU A 55 3.78 6.38 0.70
N ILE A 56 4.49 5.52 -0.02
CA ILE A 56 5.82 5.81 -0.57
C ILE A 56 5.74 5.84 -2.09
N ALA A 57 5.76 7.05 -2.65
CA ALA A 57 5.72 7.35 -4.07
C ALA A 57 7.14 7.62 -4.61
N ALA A 58 7.84 6.57 -5.03
CA ALA A 58 9.23 6.63 -5.47
C ALA A 58 9.46 5.80 -6.73
N GLU A 59 8.58 5.97 -7.70
CA GLU A 59 8.56 5.25 -8.96
C GLU A 59 8.50 6.25 -10.11
N GLN A 60 9.21 6.00 -11.21
CA GLN A 60 9.47 6.99 -12.26
C GLN A 60 8.67 6.77 -13.54
N GLU A 61 8.05 5.60 -13.70
CA GLU A 61 7.41 5.18 -14.96
C GLU A 61 5.88 5.24 -14.91
N TYR A 62 5.31 4.81 -13.77
CA TYR A 62 3.87 4.57 -13.61
C TYR A 62 3.15 5.66 -12.82
N ARG A 63 3.78 6.83 -12.64
CA ARG A 63 3.18 8.03 -12.04
C ARG A 63 2.71 7.80 -10.60
N SER A 64 3.56 7.15 -9.77
CA SER A 64 3.27 6.98 -8.34
C SER A 64 3.00 8.30 -7.63
N GLU A 65 3.61 9.38 -8.09
CA GLU A 65 3.43 10.75 -7.58
C GLU A 65 2.02 11.31 -7.78
N GLN A 66 1.24 10.73 -8.70
CA GLN A 66 -0.17 11.06 -8.91
C GLN A 66 -1.09 10.04 -8.25
N ALA A 67 -0.76 8.74 -8.37
CA ALA A 67 -1.57 7.64 -7.85
C ALA A 67 -1.71 7.67 -6.33
N LEU A 68 -0.58 7.79 -5.60
CA LEU A 68 -0.60 7.65 -4.15
C LEU A 68 -1.19 8.85 -3.40
N PRO A 69 -1.02 10.11 -3.80
CA PRO A 69 -1.79 11.23 -3.23
C PRO A 69 -3.30 11.08 -3.43
N MET A 70 -3.75 10.65 -4.62
CA MET A 70 -5.17 10.37 -4.86
C MET A 70 -5.68 9.30 -3.91
N LEU A 71 -4.96 8.18 -3.79
CA LEU A 71 -5.34 7.09 -2.89
C LEU A 71 -5.34 7.55 -1.41
N ALA A 72 -4.40 8.39 -1.00
CA ALA A 72 -4.36 8.97 0.35
C ALA A 72 -5.59 9.85 0.63
N LYS A 73 -6.08 10.62 -0.35
CA LYS A 73 -7.35 11.37 -0.23
C LYS A 73 -8.54 10.45 -0.03
N VAL A 74 -8.66 9.39 -0.83
CA VAL A 74 -9.74 8.41 -0.69
C VAL A 74 -9.70 7.77 0.69
N LEU A 75 -8.52 7.28 1.13
CA LEU A 75 -8.33 6.66 2.45
C LEU A 75 -8.65 7.62 3.61
N SER A 76 -8.27 8.88 3.50
CA SER A 76 -8.52 9.85 4.56
C SER A 76 -9.99 10.30 4.60
N GLN A 77 -10.58 10.63 3.47
CA GLN A 77 -11.90 11.25 3.44
C GLN A 77 -13.05 10.25 3.56
N HIS A 78 -12.93 9.08 2.93
CA HIS A 78 -13.99 8.06 2.95
C HIS A 78 -13.80 6.99 3.99
N HIS A 79 -12.56 6.79 4.47
CA HIS A 79 -12.23 5.69 5.37
C HIS A 79 -11.70 6.14 6.73
N GLY A 80 -11.35 7.43 6.90
CA GLY A 80 -10.93 8.03 8.17
C GLY A 80 -9.48 7.74 8.58
N PHE A 81 -8.63 7.24 7.69
CA PHE A 81 -7.21 7.05 7.95
C PHE A 81 -6.45 8.38 7.94
N ASP A 82 -5.55 8.60 8.90
CA ASP A 82 -4.50 9.59 8.71
C ASP A 82 -3.53 9.07 7.65
N CYS A 83 -3.18 9.90 6.66
CA CYS A 83 -2.29 9.49 5.58
C CYS A 83 -1.11 10.43 5.43
N THR A 84 0.07 9.88 5.18
CA THR A 84 1.27 10.63 4.79
C THR A 84 1.82 10.07 3.51
N VAL A 85 2.08 10.93 2.52
CA VAL A 85 2.68 10.53 1.25
C VAL A 85 4.10 11.07 1.18
N LEU A 86 5.08 10.16 1.14
CA LEU A 86 6.49 10.46 0.95
C LEU A 86 6.87 10.28 -0.51
N PHE A 87 7.78 11.11 -0.99
CA PHE A 87 8.22 11.11 -2.38
C PHE A 87 9.73 10.95 -2.49
N SER A 88 10.19 10.37 -3.60
CA SER A 88 11.56 10.59 -4.05
C SER A 88 11.68 12.01 -4.58
N VAL A 89 12.66 12.76 -4.07
CA VAL A 89 12.88 14.17 -4.44
C VAL A 89 14.27 14.41 -4.99
N ASN A 90 14.40 15.46 -5.81
CA ASN A 90 15.69 15.98 -6.28
C ASN A 90 16.33 16.92 -5.22
N ASP A 91 17.51 17.45 -5.53
CA ASP A 91 18.28 18.35 -4.64
C ASP A 91 17.54 19.66 -4.30
N GLN A 92 16.52 20.03 -5.09
CA GLN A 92 15.65 21.19 -4.85
C GLN A 92 14.42 20.83 -4.01
N GLY A 93 14.32 19.58 -3.55
CA GLY A 93 13.16 19.08 -2.80
C GLY A 93 11.90 19.02 -3.64
N GLN A 94 12.03 18.81 -4.95
CA GLN A 94 10.90 18.57 -5.87
C GLN A 94 10.76 17.07 -6.12
N VAL A 95 9.54 16.60 -6.21
CA VAL A 95 9.20 15.28 -6.75
C VAL A 95 9.61 15.29 -8.21
N ASP A 96 10.56 14.43 -8.56
CA ASP A 96 11.16 14.42 -9.89
C ASP A 96 11.16 13.00 -10.49
N PRO A 97 10.10 12.64 -11.22
CA PRO A 97 10.02 11.35 -11.89
C PRO A 97 11.03 11.19 -13.03
N THR A 98 11.70 12.26 -13.45
CA THR A 98 12.71 12.19 -14.52
C THR A 98 14.09 11.74 -14.04
N LEU A 99 14.28 11.63 -12.71
CA LEU A 99 15.53 11.11 -12.14
C LEU A 99 15.77 9.66 -12.62
N PRO A 100 17.00 9.36 -13.10
CA PRO A 100 17.31 8.00 -13.51
C PRO A 100 17.23 7.01 -12.34
N ALA A 101 16.55 5.88 -12.55
CA ALA A 101 16.53 4.77 -11.59
C ALA A 101 16.80 3.44 -12.33
N PRO A 102 17.97 2.82 -12.12
CA PRO A 102 19.07 3.27 -11.27
C PRO A 102 19.86 4.43 -11.88
N PHE A 103 20.59 5.18 -11.06
CA PHE A 103 21.59 6.11 -11.57
C PHE A 103 22.74 5.37 -12.27
N LYS A 104 23.22 5.94 -13.39
CA LYS A 104 24.46 5.46 -14.05
C LYS A 104 25.67 5.72 -13.15
N ASP A 105 25.70 6.88 -12.49
CA ASP A 105 26.71 7.25 -11.50
C ASP A 105 26.44 6.48 -10.20
N LYS A 106 27.33 5.56 -9.87
CA LYS A 106 27.23 4.71 -8.69
C LYS A 106 27.41 5.45 -7.36
N THR A 107 27.88 6.69 -7.37
CA THR A 107 28.02 7.51 -6.17
C THR A 107 26.73 8.21 -5.79
N LYS A 108 25.82 8.43 -6.74
CA LYS A 108 24.53 9.07 -6.51
C LYS A 108 23.54 8.15 -5.79
N HIS A 109 22.72 8.77 -4.95
CA HIS A 109 21.63 8.12 -4.23
C HIS A 109 20.33 8.87 -4.47
N HIS A 110 19.23 8.12 -4.41
CA HIS A 110 17.91 8.71 -4.31
C HIS A 110 17.65 9.13 -2.87
N THR A 111 16.76 10.08 -2.68
CA THR A 111 16.38 10.59 -1.37
C THR A 111 14.87 10.58 -1.22
N ILE A 112 14.40 10.01 -0.13
CA ILE A 112 12.97 10.00 0.26
C ILE A 112 12.89 10.63 1.66
N PRO A 113 12.64 11.94 1.77
CA PRO A 113 12.49 12.60 3.07
C PRO A 113 11.32 12.02 3.85
N GLY A 114 11.45 11.96 5.18
CA GLY A 114 10.37 11.51 6.05
C GLY A 114 10.29 10.00 6.30
N LEU A 115 11.18 9.17 5.74
CA LEU A 115 11.15 7.71 5.95
C LEU A 115 11.17 7.30 7.43
N LYS A 116 11.71 8.11 8.33
CA LYS A 116 11.66 7.86 9.79
C LYS A 116 10.23 7.65 10.31
N TYR A 117 9.22 8.25 9.68
CA TYR A 117 7.81 8.11 10.06
C TYR A 117 7.21 6.74 9.72
N MET A 118 7.93 5.88 9.00
CA MET A 118 7.55 4.47 8.85
C MET A 118 7.43 3.77 10.21
N ALA A 119 8.25 4.18 11.19
CA ALA A 119 8.20 3.62 12.54
C ALA A 119 6.83 3.81 13.22
N ASP A 120 6.13 4.91 12.93
CA ASP A 120 4.83 5.26 13.53
C ASP A 120 3.64 4.84 12.65
N ALA A 121 3.87 4.47 11.39
CA ALA A 121 2.81 4.00 10.51
C ALA A 121 2.22 2.66 10.98
N ASP A 122 0.90 2.47 10.85
CA ASP A 122 0.23 1.19 11.06
C ASP A 122 0.30 0.31 9.82
N CYS A 123 0.30 0.92 8.64
CA CYS A 123 0.38 0.26 7.34
C CYS A 123 1.23 1.09 6.39
N VAL A 124 2.00 0.42 5.52
CA VAL A 124 2.74 1.06 4.44
C VAL A 124 2.18 0.60 3.09
N ILE A 125 1.85 1.57 2.22
CA ILE A 125 1.62 1.34 0.79
C ILE A 125 2.89 1.75 0.07
N TRP A 126 3.49 0.83 -0.67
CA TRP A 126 4.82 1.02 -1.22
C TRP A 126 4.85 0.84 -2.73
N MET A 127 5.33 1.88 -3.44
CA MET A 127 5.60 1.86 -4.87
C MET A 127 6.93 2.56 -5.14
N SER A 128 7.98 1.79 -5.42
CA SER A 128 9.29 2.31 -5.79
C SER A 128 9.92 1.46 -6.89
N ARG A 129 10.93 2.01 -7.60
CA ARG A 129 11.58 1.31 -8.70
C ARG A 129 13.08 1.58 -8.71
N PHE A 130 13.89 0.51 -8.55
CA PHE A 130 15.37 0.55 -8.63
C PHE A 130 16.03 1.67 -7.80
N MET A 131 15.43 2.00 -6.65
CA MET A 131 15.96 3.05 -5.79
C MET A 131 17.27 2.62 -5.16
N LYS A 132 18.28 3.47 -5.24
CA LYS A 132 19.50 3.37 -4.45
C LYS A 132 19.41 4.39 -3.31
N LEU A 133 19.07 3.93 -2.13
CA LEU A 133 18.97 4.77 -0.93
C LEU A 133 20.29 4.75 -0.15
N PRO A 134 20.63 5.85 0.55
CA PRO A 134 21.66 5.84 1.60
C PRO A 134 21.31 4.80 2.68
N ASP A 135 22.31 4.30 3.38
CA ASP A 135 22.13 3.21 4.36
C ASP A 135 21.21 3.60 5.52
N ASP A 136 21.26 4.84 5.99
CA ASP A 136 20.37 5.39 7.02
C ASP A 136 18.91 5.42 6.57
N GLN A 137 18.63 5.83 5.33
CA GLN A 137 17.28 5.79 4.78
C GLN A 137 16.80 4.36 4.51
N LYS A 138 17.69 3.48 4.01
CA LYS A 138 17.36 2.08 3.79
C LYS A 138 17.05 1.36 5.11
N GLN A 139 17.68 1.77 6.22
CA GLN A 139 17.44 1.19 7.53
C GLN A 139 15.99 1.33 8.00
N HIS A 140 15.29 2.43 7.64
CA HIS A 140 13.87 2.57 7.98
C HIS A 140 12.99 1.51 7.31
N PHE A 141 13.32 1.09 6.09
CA PHE A 141 12.66 -0.05 5.46
C PHE A 141 12.99 -1.36 6.18
N ASP A 142 14.25 -1.58 6.55
CA ASP A 142 14.68 -2.80 7.22
C ASP A 142 14.00 -2.94 8.59
N ASP A 143 13.92 -1.85 9.36
CA ASP A 143 13.21 -1.79 10.64
C ASP A 143 11.71 -2.05 10.48
N TYR A 144 11.11 -1.56 9.38
CA TYR A 144 9.71 -1.79 9.08
C TYR A 144 9.45 -3.26 8.68
N PHE A 145 10.34 -3.88 7.91
CA PHE A 145 10.27 -5.30 7.57
C PHE A 145 10.36 -6.21 8.81
N ASP A 146 10.95 -5.73 9.89
CA ASP A 146 11.03 -6.43 11.18
C ASP A 146 9.86 -6.11 12.13
N SER A 147 8.98 -5.17 11.77
CA SER A 147 7.99 -4.62 12.71
C SER A 147 6.72 -5.46 12.89
N GLY A 148 6.47 -6.44 12.02
CA GLY A 148 5.21 -7.18 11.99
C GLY A 148 4.03 -6.41 11.40
N LYS A 149 4.24 -5.18 10.94
CA LYS A 149 3.20 -4.33 10.36
C LYS A 149 2.95 -4.68 8.88
N PRO A 150 1.71 -4.43 8.36
CA PRO A 150 1.35 -4.80 7.01
C PRO A 150 2.03 -3.95 5.93
N ILE A 151 2.29 -4.60 4.78
CA ILE A 151 2.86 -3.98 3.58
C ILE A 151 1.93 -4.22 2.41
N ILE A 152 1.52 -3.14 1.76
CA ILE A 152 0.79 -3.16 0.49
C ILE A 152 1.77 -2.77 -0.61
N ALA A 153 2.32 -3.74 -1.30
CA ALA A 153 3.34 -3.55 -2.32
C ALA A 153 2.71 -3.46 -3.71
N LEU A 154 2.89 -2.32 -4.38
CA LEU A 154 2.27 -2.04 -5.67
C LEU A 154 3.30 -2.06 -6.80
N ARG A 155 2.91 -2.54 -7.95
CA ARG A 155 3.60 -2.55 -9.25
C ARG A 155 5.08 -2.89 -9.11
N THR A 156 5.93 -1.88 -9.11
CA THR A 156 7.39 -1.99 -9.17
C THR A 156 8.06 -2.25 -7.82
N ALA A 157 7.30 -2.34 -6.72
CA ALA A 157 7.85 -2.61 -5.39
C ALA A 157 8.69 -3.90 -5.34
N ASN A 158 8.34 -4.92 -6.14
CA ASN A 158 9.07 -6.19 -6.20
C ASN A 158 10.48 -6.11 -6.84
N HIS A 159 10.84 -4.96 -7.40
CA HIS A 159 12.19 -4.57 -7.81
C HIS A 159 12.50 -3.12 -7.35
N GLY A 160 11.96 -2.75 -6.19
CA GLY A 160 11.99 -1.40 -5.63
C GLY A 160 13.38 -0.87 -5.32
N PHE A 161 14.35 -1.74 -5.07
CA PHE A 161 15.73 -1.35 -4.73
C PHE A 161 16.76 -1.90 -5.70
N MET A 162 17.79 -1.08 -5.99
CA MET A 162 18.99 -1.49 -6.69
C MET A 162 20.21 -0.74 -6.15
N GLY A 163 21.23 -1.48 -5.70
CA GLY A 163 22.47 -0.90 -5.16
C GLY A 163 22.38 -0.36 -3.73
N SER A 164 21.23 -0.44 -3.08
CA SER A 164 21.09 -0.23 -1.64
C SER A 164 21.60 -1.43 -0.85
N LYS A 165 21.92 -1.21 0.41
CA LYS A 165 22.23 -2.28 1.37
C LYS A 165 21.15 -3.35 1.35
N LYS A 166 21.56 -4.62 1.34
CA LYS A 166 20.62 -5.74 1.39
C LYS A 166 20.04 -5.88 2.79
N TYR A 167 18.76 -6.18 2.87
CA TYR A 167 18.16 -6.62 4.13
C TYR A 167 18.73 -7.98 4.53
N LEU A 168 19.08 -8.12 5.80
CA LEU A 168 19.60 -9.37 6.37
C LEU A 168 18.60 -9.94 7.37
N LYS A 169 18.25 -11.22 7.23
CA LYS A 169 17.62 -12.01 8.29
C LYS A 169 18.69 -12.83 9.01
N GLY A 170 19.00 -12.42 10.23
CA GLY A 170 20.25 -12.83 10.88
C GLY A 170 21.46 -12.39 10.04
N THR A 171 22.24 -13.35 9.54
CA THR A 171 23.38 -13.08 8.64
C THR A 171 23.06 -13.33 7.16
N LYS A 172 21.88 -13.85 6.84
CA LYS A 172 21.49 -14.26 5.48
C LYS A 172 20.88 -13.07 4.73
N PRO A 173 21.42 -12.65 3.57
CA PRO A 173 20.76 -11.69 2.69
C PRO A 173 19.43 -12.26 2.18
N VAL A 174 18.36 -11.45 2.28
CA VAL A 174 17.03 -11.79 1.80
C VAL A 174 16.66 -10.89 0.62
N SER A 175 16.10 -11.48 -0.41
CA SER A 175 15.62 -10.76 -1.60
C SER A 175 14.19 -10.27 -1.41
N LEU A 176 13.81 -9.23 -2.17
CA LEU A 176 12.40 -8.81 -2.26
C LEU A 176 11.48 -9.94 -2.74
N ARG A 177 12.00 -10.86 -3.56
CA ARG A 177 11.25 -12.05 -3.98
C ARG A 177 10.82 -12.91 -2.78
N GLU A 178 11.76 -13.22 -1.88
CA GLU A 178 11.45 -14.03 -0.68
C GLU A 178 10.46 -13.32 0.23
N MET A 179 10.59 -12.00 0.35
CA MET A 179 9.74 -11.18 1.22
C MET A 179 8.33 -10.98 0.63
N LEU A 180 8.23 -10.59 -0.65
CA LEU A 180 6.98 -10.21 -1.30
C LEU A 180 6.29 -11.37 -2.04
N GLY A 181 6.93 -12.54 -2.14
CA GLY A 181 6.38 -13.69 -2.85
C GLY A 181 6.59 -13.69 -4.36
N GLY A 182 7.28 -12.71 -4.90
CA GLY A 182 7.59 -12.60 -6.34
C GLY A 182 8.52 -11.43 -6.64
N SER A 183 9.17 -11.46 -7.80
CA SER A 183 9.99 -10.34 -8.28
C SER A 183 9.83 -10.18 -9.78
N PHE A 184 10.05 -8.99 -10.29
CA PHE A 184 10.01 -8.72 -11.72
C PHE A 184 11.08 -9.53 -12.47
N MET A 185 10.65 -10.40 -13.38
CA MET A 185 11.48 -11.23 -14.24
C MET A 185 11.32 -10.87 -15.72
N GLY A 186 10.54 -9.81 -16.00
CA GLY A 186 10.24 -9.32 -17.34
C GLY A 186 8.75 -9.13 -17.58
N HIS A 187 8.44 -8.55 -18.71
CA HIS A 187 7.09 -8.34 -19.18
C HIS A 187 6.53 -9.62 -19.78
N HIS A 188 5.35 -10.08 -19.31
CA HIS A 188 4.57 -11.14 -19.92
C HIS A 188 3.56 -10.54 -20.91
N GLY A 189 2.90 -9.45 -20.51
CA GLY A 189 2.17 -8.59 -21.43
C GLY A 189 3.08 -7.79 -22.35
N GLY A 190 2.52 -7.16 -23.37
CA GLY A 190 3.23 -6.23 -24.23
C GLY A 190 3.37 -4.86 -23.54
N TRP A 191 4.55 -4.55 -23.03
CA TRP A 191 4.85 -3.30 -22.37
C TRP A 191 4.34 -2.08 -23.16
N HIS A 192 3.50 -1.25 -22.55
CA HIS A 192 2.80 -0.11 -23.16
C HIS A 192 1.97 -0.42 -24.41
N ARG A 193 1.60 -1.66 -24.65
CA ARG A 193 0.80 -2.09 -25.82
C ARG A 193 -0.37 -2.99 -25.46
N GLU A 194 -0.29 -3.69 -24.36
CA GLU A 194 -1.31 -4.61 -23.87
C GLU A 194 -1.76 -4.20 -22.47
N SER A 195 -3.05 -4.11 -22.28
CA SER A 195 -3.65 -3.92 -20.96
C SER A 195 -3.85 -5.26 -20.24
N THR A 196 -4.28 -5.19 -19.01
CA THR A 196 -4.53 -6.34 -18.15
C THR A 196 -5.97 -6.39 -17.70
N ARG A 197 -6.63 -7.56 -17.89
CA ARG A 197 -7.90 -7.91 -17.25
C ARG A 197 -7.61 -8.84 -16.07
N GLY A 198 -8.08 -8.45 -14.87
CA GLY A 198 -8.00 -9.29 -13.68
C GLY A 198 -9.09 -10.35 -13.68
N ILE A 199 -8.71 -11.59 -13.36
CA ILE A 199 -9.59 -12.73 -13.19
C ILE A 199 -9.48 -13.19 -11.73
N ILE A 200 -10.57 -13.12 -10.98
CA ILE A 200 -10.60 -13.57 -9.58
C ILE A 200 -10.41 -15.10 -9.54
N VAL A 201 -9.47 -15.53 -8.71
CA VAL A 201 -9.22 -16.95 -8.43
C VAL A 201 -10.40 -17.52 -7.64
N GLN A 202 -11.17 -18.41 -8.24
CA GLN A 202 -12.47 -18.85 -7.71
C GLN A 202 -12.35 -19.57 -6.37
N GLU A 203 -11.28 -20.32 -6.15
CA GLU A 203 -11.00 -21.03 -4.90
C GLU A 203 -10.80 -20.06 -3.72
N ASN A 204 -10.38 -18.83 -4.02
CA ASN A 204 -10.07 -17.78 -3.03
C ASN A 204 -11.09 -16.63 -3.04
N LYS A 205 -12.22 -16.74 -3.76
CA LYS A 205 -13.21 -15.65 -3.93
C LYS A 205 -13.83 -15.15 -2.63
N SER A 206 -13.78 -15.94 -1.56
CA SER A 206 -14.25 -15.55 -0.22
C SER A 206 -13.22 -14.74 0.59
N HIS A 207 -12.02 -14.52 0.04
CA HIS A 207 -10.99 -13.76 0.75
C HIS A 207 -11.45 -12.30 0.98
N PRO A 208 -11.27 -11.73 2.19
CA PRO A 208 -11.76 -10.38 2.53
C PRO A 208 -11.38 -9.30 1.54
N ILE A 209 -10.16 -9.34 1.00
CA ILE A 209 -9.68 -8.38 -0.01
C ILE A 209 -10.58 -8.33 -1.25
N LEU A 210 -11.27 -9.43 -1.60
CA LEU A 210 -12.09 -9.54 -2.80
C LEU A 210 -13.55 -9.08 -2.61
N ILE A 211 -13.95 -8.66 -1.41
CA ILE A 211 -15.31 -8.20 -1.14
C ILE A 211 -15.65 -6.96 -1.98
N GLY A 212 -16.66 -7.07 -2.84
CA GLY A 212 -17.13 -5.99 -3.71
C GLY A 212 -16.14 -5.59 -4.81
N VAL A 213 -15.14 -6.44 -5.09
CA VAL A 213 -14.20 -6.24 -6.19
C VAL A 213 -14.81 -6.81 -7.47
N ASP A 214 -14.99 -5.94 -8.45
CA ASP A 214 -15.47 -6.28 -9.78
C ASP A 214 -14.56 -5.64 -10.83
N ASP A 215 -14.64 -6.09 -12.08
CA ASP A 215 -14.04 -5.49 -13.27
C ASP A 215 -12.61 -4.93 -13.06
N ILE A 216 -11.71 -5.75 -12.62
CA ILE A 216 -10.30 -5.35 -12.48
C ILE A 216 -9.69 -5.17 -13.86
N TRP A 217 -9.36 -3.94 -14.21
CA TRP A 217 -8.72 -3.61 -15.47
C TRP A 217 -7.73 -2.45 -15.33
N GLY A 218 -6.70 -2.42 -16.16
CA GLY A 218 -5.78 -1.29 -16.24
C GLY A 218 -4.80 -1.41 -17.40
N THR A 219 -4.15 -0.28 -17.71
CA THR A 219 -3.19 -0.17 -18.82
C THR A 219 -1.82 -0.78 -18.50
N SER A 220 -1.57 -1.12 -17.24
CA SER A 220 -0.37 -1.85 -16.84
C SER A 220 -0.37 -3.24 -17.46
N ASP A 221 0.73 -3.61 -18.09
CA ASP A 221 0.94 -4.96 -18.64
C ASP A 221 1.20 -5.97 -17.51
N VAL A 222 0.90 -7.25 -17.79
CA VAL A 222 1.17 -8.34 -16.85
C VAL A 222 2.68 -8.56 -16.69
N TYR A 223 3.17 -8.52 -15.45
CA TYR A 223 4.53 -8.93 -15.12
C TYR A 223 4.66 -10.45 -15.01
N ARG A 224 5.76 -10.98 -15.53
CA ARG A 224 6.22 -12.31 -15.17
C ARG A 224 7.01 -12.20 -13.86
N CYS A 225 6.44 -12.71 -12.77
CA CYS A 225 7.06 -12.70 -11.44
C CYS A 225 7.54 -14.09 -10.99
N HIS A 226 7.18 -15.14 -11.74
CA HIS A 226 7.42 -16.54 -11.43
C HIS A 226 7.84 -17.29 -12.70
N SER A 227 8.53 -18.42 -12.54
CA SER A 227 8.96 -19.33 -13.60
C SER A 227 9.13 -20.75 -13.04
N ASP A 228 9.44 -21.72 -13.87
CA ASP A 228 9.71 -23.11 -13.42
C ASP A 228 10.88 -23.15 -12.41
N GLN A 229 11.92 -22.31 -12.61
CA GLN A 229 13.08 -22.22 -11.69
C GLN A 229 12.79 -21.36 -10.46
N ALA A 230 11.70 -20.63 -10.47
CA ALA A 230 11.27 -19.73 -9.41
C ALA A 230 9.74 -19.73 -9.33
N PRO A 231 9.11 -20.86 -8.92
CA PRO A 231 7.67 -21.04 -8.96
C PRO A 231 6.94 -20.08 -8.00
N PHE A 232 5.61 -20.02 -8.16
CA PHE A 232 4.75 -19.33 -7.21
C PHE A 232 4.92 -19.97 -5.83
N PRO A 233 5.26 -19.20 -4.77
CA PRO A 233 5.55 -19.78 -3.46
C PRO A 233 4.31 -20.41 -2.82
N GLU A 234 4.49 -21.56 -2.14
CA GLU A 234 3.41 -22.26 -1.45
C GLU A 234 2.77 -21.47 -0.30
N ASP A 235 3.52 -20.54 0.30
CA ASP A 235 3.05 -19.64 1.35
C ASP A 235 2.39 -18.35 0.81
N CYS A 236 2.14 -18.30 -0.50
CA CYS A 236 1.37 -17.23 -1.15
C CYS A 236 -0.03 -17.73 -1.53
N ILE A 237 -1.03 -16.85 -1.39
CA ILE A 237 -2.40 -17.10 -1.83
C ILE A 237 -2.68 -16.17 -3.01
N ALA A 238 -2.80 -16.72 -4.22
CA ALA A 238 -3.17 -15.95 -5.40
C ALA A 238 -4.65 -15.53 -5.30
N LEU A 239 -4.91 -14.23 -5.46
CA LEU A 239 -6.27 -13.66 -5.43
C LEU A 239 -6.77 -13.32 -6.83
N VAL A 240 -5.87 -12.79 -7.69
CA VAL A 240 -6.21 -12.36 -9.04
C VAL A 240 -5.14 -12.83 -10.01
N LEU A 241 -5.57 -13.40 -11.12
CA LEU A 241 -4.75 -13.65 -12.30
C LEU A 241 -4.94 -12.51 -13.31
N GLY A 242 -3.89 -12.06 -13.95
CA GLY A 242 -3.92 -11.05 -15.01
C GLY A 242 -3.88 -11.69 -16.39
N GLN A 243 -4.94 -11.52 -17.16
CA GLN A 243 -5.00 -11.88 -18.57
C GLN A 243 -4.53 -10.69 -19.41
N PRO A 244 -3.44 -10.81 -20.18
CA PRO A 244 -3.09 -9.79 -21.17
C PRO A 244 -4.18 -9.64 -22.22
N LEU A 245 -4.56 -8.42 -22.54
CA LEU A 245 -5.46 -8.09 -23.66
C LEU A 245 -4.64 -7.69 -24.89
N ILE A 246 -5.22 -7.75 -26.09
CA ILE A 246 -4.47 -7.50 -27.34
C ILE A 246 -4.09 -6.03 -27.57
N ASN A 247 -4.65 -5.10 -26.81
CA ASN A 247 -4.37 -3.67 -26.86
C ASN A 247 -4.68 -2.98 -25.52
N LEU A 248 -4.69 -1.63 -25.47
CA LEU A 248 -4.91 -0.83 -24.27
C LEU A 248 -6.37 -0.47 -24.00
N MET A 249 -7.32 -1.00 -24.76
CA MET A 249 -8.74 -0.71 -24.57
C MET A 249 -9.36 -1.61 -23.51
N HIS A 250 -10.31 -1.06 -22.73
CA HIS A 250 -11.01 -1.81 -21.69
C HIS A 250 -11.75 -3.04 -22.24
N ASP A 251 -12.38 -2.92 -23.39
CA ASP A 251 -13.17 -3.96 -24.06
C ASP A 251 -12.35 -4.84 -25.01
N ALA A 252 -11.03 -4.69 -25.02
CA ALA A 252 -10.16 -5.50 -25.88
C ALA A 252 -10.30 -7.00 -25.56
N PRO A 253 -10.28 -7.87 -26.57
CA PRO A 253 -10.29 -9.31 -26.34
C PRO A 253 -8.98 -9.79 -25.70
N ALA A 254 -9.06 -10.93 -25.02
CA ALA A 254 -7.90 -11.58 -24.43
C ALA A 254 -6.87 -11.94 -25.51
N ASN A 255 -5.58 -11.79 -25.18
CA ASN A 255 -4.51 -12.36 -25.98
C ASN A 255 -4.37 -13.84 -25.64
N GLU A 256 -5.06 -14.70 -26.39
CA GLU A 256 -5.10 -16.16 -26.16
C GLU A 256 -3.74 -16.86 -26.31
N LYS A 257 -2.74 -16.18 -26.86
CA LYS A 257 -1.37 -16.71 -26.96
C LYS A 257 -0.62 -16.59 -25.62
N LYS A 258 -1.21 -15.94 -24.63
CA LYS A 258 -0.60 -15.67 -23.33
C LYS A 258 -1.53 -16.11 -22.20
N ALA A 259 -1.09 -17.13 -21.46
CA ALA A 259 -1.85 -17.57 -20.28
C ALA A 259 -1.94 -16.50 -19.20
N PRO A 260 -3.01 -16.44 -18.41
CA PRO A 260 -3.08 -15.56 -17.24
C PRO A 260 -2.00 -15.91 -16.21
N LEU A 261 -1.40 -14.90 -15.59
CA LEU A 261 -0.41 -15.07 -14.51
C LEU A 261 -0.88 -14.38 -13.22
N PRO A 262 -0.43 -14.82 -12.02
CA PRO A 262 -0.74 -14.15 -10.77
C PRO A 262 -0.30 -12.68 -10.81
N ILE A 263 -1.23 -11.76 -10.54
CA ILE A 263 -0.99 -10.32 -10.46
C ILE A 263 -1.29 -9.73 -9.08
N ALA A 264 -2.15 -10.38 -8.28
CA ALA A 264 -2.41 -10.02 -6.90
C ALA A 264 -2.39 -11.26 -6.01
N TRP A 265 -1.65 -11.17 -4.90
CA TRP A 265 -1.54 -12.26 -3.93
C TRP A 265 -1.26 -11.73 -2.52
N THR A 266 -1.55 -12.58 -1.53
CA THR A 266 -1.17 -12.34 -0.14
C THR A 266 -0.06 -13.29 0.28
N LYS A 267 0.72 -12.88 1.27
CA LYS A 267 1.81 -13.63 1.88
C LYS A 267 1.98 -13.18 3.33
N THR A 268 2.57 -14.04 4.15
CA THR A 268 3.09 -13.63 5.46
C THR A 268 4.62 -13.49 5.40
N TRP A 269 5.15 -12.54 6.15
CA TRP A 269 6.58 -12.34 6.31
C TRP A 269 6.95 -12.29 7.80
N ILE A 270 7.99 -13.00 8.18
CA ILE A 270 8.53 -12.99 9.55
C ILE A 270 9.95 -12.44 9.47
N GLY A 271 10.17 -11.26 10.04
CA GLY A 271 11.48 -10.59 10.11
C GLY A 271 12.36 -11.08 11.28
N ASN A 272 13.38 -10.29 11.62
CA ASN A 272 14.34 -10.64 12.70
C ASN A 272 13.73 -10.58 14.11
N ARG A 273 12.61 -9.88 14.28
CA ARG A 273 11.94 -9.77 15.60
C ARG A 273 10.88 -10.85 15.83
N ASP A 274 10.81 -11.86 14.96
CA ASP A 274 9.81 -12.94 14.98
C ASP A 274 8.35 -12.44 14.98
N LEU A 275 8.12 -11.22 14.45
CA LEU A 275 6.82 -10.64 14.25
C LEU A 275 6.34 -10.90 12.83
N THR A 276 5.06 -11.27 12.70
CA THR A 276 4.45 -11.61 11.41
C THR A 276 3.80 -10.40 10.77
N SER A 277 4.28 -10.02 9.58
CA SER A 277 3.67 -9.02 8.70
C SER A 277 2.74 -9.68 7.71
N LYS A 278 1.55 -9.10 7.51
CA LYS A 278 0.68 -9.40 6.37
C LYS A 278 1.16 -8.61 5.16
N ILE A 279 1.39 -9.29 4.04
CA ILE A 279 1.82 -8.67 2.78
C ILE A 279 0.74 -8.90 1.73
N PHE A 280 0.33 -7.84 1.09
CA PHE A 280 -0.41 -7.88 -0.17
C PHE A 280 0.48 -7.32 -1.27
N HIS A 281 0.67 -8.09 -2.34
CA HIS A 281 1.38 -7.62 -3.52
C HIS A 281 0.46 -7.60 -4.73
N PHE A 282 0.46 -6.48 -5.44
CA PHE A 282 -0.34 -6.26 -6.63
C PHE A 282 0.52 -5.66 -7.74
N THR A 283 0.69 -6.38 -8.84
CA THR A 283 1.56 -5.96 -9.96
C THR A 283 0.92 -4.97 -10.93
N MET A 284 -0.29 -4.48 -10.64
CA MET A 284 -0.89 -3.29 -11.23
C MET A 284 -0.69 -2.08 -10.31
N GLY A 285 -1.14 -0.91 -10.72
CA GLY A 285 -1.11 0.29 -9.89
C GLY A 285 -0.45 1.49 -10.55
N SER A 286 -0.39 1.56 -11.90
CA SER A 286 -0.10 2.83 -12.56
C SER A 286 -1.19 3.86 -12.22
N ALA A 287 -0.90 5.15 -12.37
CA ALA A 287 -1.89 6.18 -12.05
C ALA A 287 -3.19 5.97 -12.84
N ILE A 288 -3.12 5.60 -14.12
CA ILE A 288 -4.30 5.30 -14.94
C ILE A 288 -5.04 4.05 -14.44
N ASP A 289 -4.35 3.02 -13.96
CA ASP A 289 -5.04 1.83 -13.44
C ASP A 289 -5.97 2.16 -12.28
N PHE A 290 -5.65 3.19 -11.49
CA PHE A 290 -6.48 3.62 -10.37
C PHE A 290 -7.75 4.41 -10.78
N GLU A 291 -7.95 4.71 -12.07
CA GLU A 291 -9.26 5.15 -12.57
C GLU A 291 -10.30 4.01 -12.57
N ASN A 292 -9.82 2.76 -12.50
CA ASN A 292 -10.69 1.58 -12.42
C ASN A 292 -11.11 1.29 -10.97
N ASP A 293 -12.40 1.11 -10.74
CA ASP A 293 -12.98 0.87 -9.41
C ASP A 293 -12.49 -0.42 -8.77
N GLY A 294 -12.35 -1.48 -9.55
CA GLY A 294 -11.86 -2.78 -9.06
C GLY A 294 -10.44 -2.69 -8.52
N VAL A 295 -9.56 -1.95 -9.21
CA VAL A 295 -8.17 -1.72 -8.78
C VAL A 295 -8.12 -0.90 -7.48
N ARG A 296 -8.91 0.17 -7.37
CA ARG A 296 -8.99 0.98 -6.15
C ARG A 296 -9.53 0.15 -5.00
N ARG A 297 -10.66 -0.55 -5.19
CA ARG A 297 -11.29 -1.36 -4.15
C ARG A 297 -10.37 -2.46 -3.64
N LEU A 298 -9.72 -3.18 -4.55
CA LEU A 298 -8.76 -4.23 -4.19
C LEU A 298 -7.64 -3.69 -3.29
N THR A 299 -7.09 -2.53 -3.64
CA THR A 299 -6.02 -1.88 -2.88
C THR A 299 -6.49 -1.38 -1.51
N ILE A 300 -7.67 -0.76 -1.43
CA ILE A 300 -8.25 -0.26 -0.17
C ILE A 300 -8.60 -1.42 0.75
N ASN A 301 -9.23 -2.48 0.22
CA ASN A 301 -9.53 -3.67 1.01
C ASN A 301 -8.27 -4.33 1.55
N ALA A 302 -7.16 -4.30 0.80
CA ALA A 302 -5.88 -4.83 1.26
C ALA A 302 -5.32 -4.04 2.46
N VAL A 303 -5.56 -2.73 2.55
CA VAL A 303 -5.20 -1.92 3.74
C VAL A 303 -5.98 -2.41 4.96
N TYR A 304 -7.29 -2.57 4.85
CA TYR A 304 -8.13 -3.08 5.94
C TYR A 304 -7.71 -4.48 6.38
N TRP A 305 -7.54 -5.40 5.41
CA TRP A 305 -7.10 -6.77 5.67
C TRP A 305 -5.73 -6.79 6.36
N GLY A 306 -4.78 -6.00 5.87
CA GLY A 306 -3.46 -5.88 6.46
C GLY A 306 -3.54 -5.49 7.94
N LEU A 307 -4.37 -4.51 8.26
CA LEU A 307 -4.60 -3.99 9.61
C LEU A 307 -5.43 -4.93 10.51
N GLY A 308 -5.92 -6.07 9.99
CA GLY A 308 -6.82 -6.96 10.73
C GLY A 308 -8.21 -6.38 10.96
N MET A 309 -8.65 -5.50 10.06
CA MET A 309 -9.95 -4.81 10.11
C MET A 309 -10.93 -5.42 9.11
N ASP A 310 -10.92 -6.74 8.94
CA ASP A 310 -11.69 -7.47 7.92
C ASP A 310 -13.19 -7.18 8.00
N ASP A 311 -13.74 -7.06 9.22
CA ASP A 311 -15.16 -6.73 9.47
C ASP A 311 -15.55 -5.34 8.97
N SER A 312 -14.57 -4.45 8.74
CA SER A 312 -14.78 -3.11 8.21
C SER A 312 -14.82 -3.06 6.67
N ILE A 313 -14.47 -4.15 6.01
CA ILE A 313 -14.54 -4.25 4.55
C ILE A 313 -16.00 -4.44 4.14
N LYS A 314 -16.56 -3.47 3.40
CA LYS A 314 -17.93 -3.48 2.90
C LYS A 314 -17.95 -3.11 1.42
N LYS A 315 -18.79 -3.81 0.63
CA LYS A 315 -18.90 -3.57 -0.81
C LYS A 315 -19.45 -2.18 -1.17
N ASP A 316 -20.27 -1.62 -0.28
CA ASP A 316 -20.93 -0.32 -0.44
C ASP A 316 -20.13 0.85 0.14
N ARG A 317 -18.96 0.60 0.73
CA ARG A 317 -18.09 1.66 1.22
C ARG A 317 -17.49 2.40 0.02
N SER A 318 -17.56 3.74 0.07
CA SER A 318 -17.10 4.58 -1.03
C SER A 318 -15.61 4.37 -1.35
N ILE A 319 -15.32 4.28 -2.63
CA ILE A 319 -13.97 4.27 -3.21
C ILE A 319 -13.82 5.41 -4.21
N GLU A 320 -14.78 6.34 -4.20
CA GLU A 320 -14.84 7.46 -5.14
C GLU A 320 -13.57 8.31 -5.07
N ILE A 321 -13.07 8.69 -6.24
CA ILE A 321 -11.94 9.62 -6.33
C ILE A 321 -12.40 10.98 -5.85
N THR A 322 -11.66 11.55 -4.92
CA THR A 322 -11.98 12.86 -4.36
C THR A 322 -11.20 13.96 -5.06
N GLY A 323 -11.94 14.91 -5.61
CA GLY A 323 -11.38 16.01 -6.38
C GLY A 323 -11.04 15.63 -7.82
N GLU A 324 -10.32 16.51 -8.50
CA GLU A 324 -9.90 16.26 -9.88
C GLU A 324 -8.75 15.25 -9.92
N TYR A 325 -8.87 14.25 -10.81
CA TYR A 325 -7.83 13.28 -11.06
C TYR A 325 -7.68 13.07 -12.56
N LYS A 326 -6.56 13.54 -13.11
CA LYS A 326 -6.22 13.42 -14.53
C LYS A 326 -4.79 12.86 -14.63
N PRO A 327 -4.63 11.54 -14.48
CA PRO A 327 -3.32 10.94 -14.47
C PRO A 327 -2.67 11.01 -15.85
N LEU A 328 -1.38 11.27 -15.86
CA LEU A 328 -0.55 11.18 -17.05
C LEU A 328 -0.28 9.71 -17.39
N GLY A 329 -0.01 9.47 -18.66
CA GLY A 329 0.37 8.15 -19.15
C GLY A 329 1.66 7.63 -18.53
N SER A 330 1.80 6.31 -18.50
CA SER A 330 3.03 5.63 -18.07
C SER A 330 4.14 5.75 -19.13
N GLY A 331 5.39 5.71 -18.70
CA GLY A 331 6.55 5.68 -19.58
C GLY A 331 7.65 6.67 -19.23
N PHE A 332 8.75 6.62 -20.02
CA PHE A 332 9.95 7.44 -19.82
C PHE A 332 10.11 8.56 -20.85
N HIS A 333 9.16 8.73 -21.75
CA HIS A 333 9.10 9.84 -22.70
C HIS A 333 8.46 11.07 -22.04
N TYR A 334 9.11 11.52 -20.97
CA TYR A 334 8.58 12.51 -20.01
C TYR A 334 8.08 13.80 -20.65
N LYS A 335 8.83 14.30 -21.66
CA LYS A 335 8.48 15.55 -22.34
C LYS A 335 7.14 15.45 -23.07
N GLU A 336 6.91 14.35 -23.78
CA GLU A 336 5.68 14.08 -24.52
C GLU A 336 4.50 13.84 -23.56
N LEU A 337 4.78 13.24 -22.40
CA LEU A 337 3.79 13.02 -21.32
C LEU A 337 3.51 14.28 -20.48
N GLY A 338 4.29 15.36 -20.67
CA GLY A 338 4.15 16.57 -19.85
C GLY A 338 4.66 16.43 -18.41
N VAL A 339 5.50 15.41 -18.14
CA VAL A 339 6.05 15.16 -16.79
C VAL A 339 7.16 16.14 -16.49
N GLN A 340 7.05 16.83 -15.35
CA GLN A 340 8.02 17.82 -14.85
C GLN A 340 8.20 17.68 -13.34
N PRO A 341 9.35 18.09 -12.79
CA PRO A 341 9.55 18.19 -11.35
C PRO A 341 8.62 19.26 -10.72
N HIS A 342 7.94 18.90 -9.63
CA HIS A 342 7.08 19.79 -8.86
C HIS A 342 7.28 19.61 -7.36
N LYS A 343 6.99 20.65 -6.58
CA LYS A 343 6.91 20.50 -5.11
C LYS A 343 5.79 19.52 -4.75
N PRO A 344 5.92 18.74 -3.65
CA PRO A 344 4.88 17.81 -3.21
C PRO A 344 3.46 18.38 -3.19
N ILE A 345 3.32 19.64 -2.77
CA ILE A 345 2.02 20.33 -2.69
C ILE A 345 1.26 20.38 -4.02
N PHE A 346 1.96 20.30 -5.14
CA PHE A 346 1.33 20.24 -6.47
C PHE A 346 0.44 19.02 -6.66
N TYR A 347 0.73 17.94 -5.95
CA TYR A 347 0.01 16.67 -6.02
C TYR A 347 -1.08 16.50 -4.94
N LYS A 348 -1.29 17.54 -4.11
CA LYS A 348 -2.27 17.51 -3.01
C LYS A 348 -3.72 17.56 -3.48
#